data_3822b1a77cbcfb92e41ac1abbc92c1ad
#
_entry.id   3822b1a77cbcfb92e41ac1abbc92c1ad
#
_cell.length_a   1.000
_cell.length_b   1.000
_cell.length_c   1.000
_cell.angle_alpha   90.00
_cell.angle_beta   90.00
_cell.angle_gamma   90.00
#
_symmetry.space_group_name_H-M   'P 1'
#
loop_
_entity.id
_entity.type
_entity.pdbx_description
1 polymer ?
#
loop_
_entity_poly.entity_id
_entity_poly.type
_entity_poly.pdbx_seq_one_letter_code
_entity_poly.pdbx_strand_id
1 'polypeptide(L)'
;MAFLILSWCCEAQYSFSGYTNPNEWQKTVYLSIVEDYRKMSGVYSEQIIAKTTADETGFFEFKGDMLNAENRIYRIHVDKCTETQQDVNHFNGHCSDSEELLFIAKNTDTLKLPFSFGNQVFCKVESNNPRANAFLKIDSLKNDMRFAYGEVRSEANRKLNNKKWFTTLQDYGTALNEPIAELAIYAYLSDRSSDLHSYYVEDLKNNPYYDGLKERLETAYPNAPYTTQYKNELAADRFMLATAEDDKNSSFDIYLSGVLAISFFLNLFLLYRIWKNKHSKSEDLRCRLSKQEQVVLEHLLQDKSNKDIAESLFLSVSTIKTHTNNIYKKLEVQSRDEAKSLFIK
;
A
#
# COMPACT_ATOMS: atom_id res chain seq x y z
N MET A 1 74.75 16.84 5.36
CA MET A 1 73.78 17.05 4.27
C MET A 1 72.45 16.45 4.70
N ALA A 2 71.54 17.27 5.24
CA ALA A 2 70.21 16.81 5.67
C ALA A 2 69.26 17.01 4.52
N PHE A 3 68.72 15.92 3.96
CA PHE A 3 67.65 15.95 2.99
C PHE A 3 66.33 16.23 3.72
N LEU A 4 65.82 17.45 3.65
CA LEU A 4 64.47 17.81 3.98
C LEU A 4 63.56 17.21 2.89
N ILE A 5 62.89 16.07 3.20
CA ILE A 5 61.79 15.57 2.40
C ILE A 5 60.59 16.46 2.74
N LEU A 6 60.34 17.48 1.91
CA LEU A 6 59.04 18.14 1.89
C LEU A 6 58.00 17.13 1.33
N SER A 7 57.26 16.47 2.22
CA SER A 7 56.03 15.81 1.86
C SER A 7 55.02 16.91 1.46
N TRP A 8 54.86 17.13 0.18
CA TRP A 8 53.67 17.85 -0.32
C TRP A 8 52.46 16.95 -0.01
N CYS A 9 51.76 17.26 1.07
CA CYS A 9 50.39 16.83 1.22
C CYS A 9 49.62 17.50 0.09
N CYS A 10 49.34 16.74 -0.94
CA CYS A 10 48.34 17.13 -1.93
C CYS A 10 46.97 17.03 -1.21
N GLU A 11 46.54 18.14 -0.57
CA GLU A 11 45.23 18.21 0.03
C GLU A 11 44.23 18.12 -1.11
N ALA A 12 43.39 17.10 -1.08
CA ALA A 12 42.28 16.94 -2.00
C ALA A 12 41.32 18.10 -1.74
N GLN A 13 41.08 18.93 -2.77
CA GLN A 13 40.16 20.06 -2.68
C GLN A 13 39.04 19.87 -3.66
N TYR A 14 37.78 19.92 -3.16
CA TYR A 14 36.65 20.05 -4.05
C TYR A 14 36.37 21.52 -4.41
N SER A 15 35.79 21.76 -5.57
CA SER A 15 35.32 23.06 -6.00
C SER A 15 34.01 22.94 -6.79
N PHE A 16 32.93 23.47 -6.24
CA PHE A 16 31.62 23.52 -6.88
C PHE A 16 31.21 24.97 -7.09
N SER A 17 31.00 25.38 -8.33
CA SER A 17 30.72 26.77 -8.68
C SER A 17 29.57 26.88 -9.66
N GLY A 18 28.90 28.02 -9.65
CA GLY A 18 27.79 28.30 -10.55
C GLY A 18 27.30 29.72 -10.40
N TYR A 19 26.13 29.99 -11.01
CA TYR A 19 25.48 31.28 -10.97
C TYR A 19 24.02 31.11 -10.47
N THR A 20 23.54 32.09 -9.72
CA THR A 20 22.12 32.28 -9.43
C THR A 20 21.60 33.50 -10.14
N ASN A 21 20.29 33.63 -10.32
CA ASN A 21 19.67 34.87 -10.75
C ASN A 21 19.42 35.77 -9.53
N PRO A 22 20.17 36.87 -9.30
CA PRO A 22 20.02 37.68 -8.09
C PRO A 22 18.67 38.39 -7.98
N ASN A 23 17.92 38.50 -9.07
CA ASN A 23 16.60 39.13 -9.09
C ASN A 23 15.48 38.15 -8.75
N GLU A 24 15.77 36.87 -8.76
CA GLU A 24 14.79 35.82 -8.58
C GLU A 24 14.99 35.06 -7.26
N TRP A 25 16.24 34.83 -6.87
CA TRP A 25 16.62 34.03 -5.72
C TRP A 25 17.27 34.85 -4.60
N GLN A 26 17.22 34.34 -3.36
CA GLN A 26 18.05 34.84 -2.28
C GLN A 26 19.54 34.69 -2.64
N LYS A 27 20.39 35.56 -2.06
CA LYS A 27 21.83 35.49 -2.29
C LYS A 27 22.47 34.27 -1.63
N THR A 28 21.80 33.61 -0.68
CA THR A 28 22.32 32.43 0.02
C THR A 28 22.12 31.18 -0.85
N VAL A 29 23.23 30.46 -1.03
CA VAL A 29 23.25 29.15 -1.71
C VAL A 29 23.69 28.11 -0.70
N TYR A 30 23.03 26.97 -0.72
CA TYR A 30 23.27 25.89 0.24
C TYR A 30 23.87 24.68 -0.45
N LEU A 31 24.83 24.02 0.23
CA LEU A 31 25.34 22.69 -0.11
C LEU A 31 24.88 21.70 0.95
N SER A 32 24.25 20.64 0.52
CA SER A 32 23.74 19.56 1.39
C SER A 32 24.37 18.22 1.00
N ILE A 33 24.48 17.30 1.95
CA ILE A 33 24.74 15.88 1.74
C ILE A 33 23.45 15.09 1.95
N VAL A 34 23.14 14.18 1.04
CA VAL A 34 21.95 13.32 1.12
C VAL A 34 22.37 11.93 1.54
N GLU A 35 22.25 11.60 2.83
CA GLU A 35 22.58 10.28 3.38
C GLU A 35 21.38 9.34 3.46
N ASP A 36 20.17 9.88 3.40
CA ASP A 36 18.91 9.15 3.34
C ASP A 36 18.29 9.30 1.93
N TYR A 37 18.30 8.23 1.15
CA TYR A 37 17.78 8.29 -0.21
C TYR A 37 16.24 8.47 -0.28
N ARG A 38 15.52 8.29 0.81
CA ARG A 38 14.09 8.63 0.91
C ARG A 38 13.85 10.15 1.03
N LYS A 39 14.89 10.89 1.39
CA LYS A 39 14.89 12.35 1.53
C LYS A 39 15.57 13.06 0.34
N MET A 40 15.62 12.43 -0.83
CA MET A 40 16.15 13.08 -2.03
C MET A 40 15.25 14.18 -2.56
N SER A 41 13.94 14.10 -2.34
CA SER A 41 12.97 15.12 -2.76
C SER A 41 12.62 16.02 -1.58
N GLY A 42 13.36 17.07 -1.37
CA GLY A 42 13.10 18.02 -0.29
C GLY A 42 14.39 18.48 0.38
N VAL A 43 14.39 19.69 0.87
CA VAL A 43 15.54 20.32 1.49
C VAL A 43 15.40 20.29 2.99
N TYR A 44 16.24 19.51 3.65
CA TYR A 44 16.22 19.33 5.11
C TYR A 44 17.44 20.01 5.75
N SER A 45 17.21 20.73 6.86
CA SER A 45 18.27 21.47 7.58
C SER A 45 19.40 20.55 8.06
N GLU A 46 19.09 19.34 8.47
CA GLU A 46 20.07 18.35 8.92
C GLU A 46 21.04 17.87 7.82
N GLN A 47 20.68 18.07 6.56
CA GLN A 47 21.50 17.72 5.41
C GLN A 47 22.44 18.84 4.98
N ILE A 48 22.20 20.09 5.40
CA ILE A 48 22.99 21.24 5.00
C ILE A 48 24.35 21.20 5.67
N ILE A 49 25.43 21.07 4.86
CA ILE A 49 26.82 21.00 5.32
C ILE A 49 27.59 22.30 5.12
N ALA A 50 27.16 23.13 4.17
CA ALA A 50 27.78 24.43 3.94
C ALA A 50 26.79 25.41 3.32
N LYS A 51 27.04 26.70 3.51
CA LYS A 51 26.34 27.79 2.83
C LYS A 51 27.34 28.85 2.36
N THR A 52 27.06 29.47 1.23
CA THR A 52 27.83 30.59 0.68
C THR A 52 26.90 31.70 0.21
N THR A 53 27.43 32.88 -0.03
CA THR A 53 26.66 34.01 -0.53
C THR A 53 27.10 34.31 -1.96
N ALA A 54 26.15 34.34 -2.88
CA ALA A 54 26.40 34.74 -4.26
C ALA A 54 26.76 36.26 -4.33
N ASP A 55 27.68 36.60 -5.20
CA ASP A 55 28.08 37.99 -5.45
C ASP A 55 26.99 38.75 -6.23
N GLU A 56 27.30 40.00 -6.61
CA GLU A 56 26.37 40.86 -7.38
C GLU A 56 26.08 40.32 -8.78
N THR A 57 26.96 39.50 -9.32
CA THR A 57 26.76 38.84 -10.64
C THR A 57 25.98 37.52 -10.50
N GLY A 58 25.70 37.09 -9.25
CA GLY A 58 25.09 35.81 -8.92
C GLY A 58 26.08 34.65 -8.83
N PHE A 59 27.39 34.91 -8.99
CA PHE A 59 28.40 33.86 -8.88
C PHE A 59 28.54 33.35 -7.44
N PHE A 60 28.59 32.03 -7.29
CA PHE A 60 28.86 31.36 -6.02
C PHE A 60 29.90 30.26 -6.19
N GLU A 61 30.60 29.95 -5.10
CA GLU A 61 31.55 28.86 -5.06
C GLU A 61 31.63 28.22 -3.67
N PHE A 62 31.68 26.89 -3.66
CA PHE A 62 32.02 26.06 -2.50
C PHE A 62 33.39 25.45 -2.75
N LYS A 63 34.34 25.66 -1.83
CA LYS A 63 35.68 25.06 -1.85
C LYS A 63 36.03 24.52 -0.48
N GLY A 64 36.75 23.40 -0.45
CA GLY A 64 37.23 22.81 0.81
C GLY A 64 37.81 21.43 0.62
N ASP A 65 38.00 20.78 1.74
CA ASP A 65 38.57 19.43 1.87
C ASP A 65 37.73 18.53 2.79
N MET A 66 36.50 18.96 3.16
CA MET A 66 35.68 18.31 4.16
C MET A 66 34.72 17.25 3.60
N LEU A 67 34.71 17.02 2.28
CA LEU A 67 33.82 16.05 1.70
C LEU A 67 34.37 14.62 1.82
N ASN A 68 33.51 13.63 1.58
CA ASN A 68 33.92 12.23 1.64
C ASN A 68 34.88 11.88 0.52
N ALA A 69 35.83 10.99 0.79
CA ALA A 69 36.76 10.47 -0.21
C ALA A 69 36.09 9.60 -1.27
N GLU A 70 34.94 9.00 -0.92
CA GLU A 70 34.09 8.21 -1.82
C GLU A 70 32.97 9.08 -2.39
N ASN A 71 32.39 8.64 -3.52
CA ASN A 71 31.20 9.28 -4.05
C ASN A 71 30.06 9.32 -3.02
N ARG A 72 29.40 10.48 -2.92
CA ARG A 72 28.21 10.70 -2.14
C ARG A 72 27.20 11.51 -2.98
N ILE A 73 25.96 11.52 -2.52
CA ILE A 73 24.91 12.35 -3.13
C ILE A 73 24.95 13.71 -2.45
N TYR A 74 25.16 14.74 -3.26
CA TYR A 74 25.12 16.13 -2.83
C TYR A 74 23.97 16.86 -3.53
N ARG A 75 23.55 17.94 -2.90
CA ARG A 75 22.56 18.88 -3.42
C ARG A 75 23.06 20.29 -3.29
N ILE A 76 22.97 21.07 -4.35
CA ILE A 76 23.02 22.53 -4.28
C ILE A 76 21.59 23.04 -4.44
N HIS A 77 21.18 23.97 -3.58
CA HIS A 77 19.85 24.59 -3.70
C HIS A 77 19.91 26.09 -3.40
N VAL A 78 18.91 26.78 -3.97
CA VAL A 78 18.59 28.18 -3.69
C VAL A 78 17.12 28.27 -3.35
N ASP A 79 16.73 29.27 -2.56
CA ASP A 79 15.34 29.47 -2.16
C ASP A 79 14.93 30.96 -2.15
N LYS A 80 13.63 31.22 -2.00
CA LYS A 80 13.04 32.55 -1.81
C LYS A 80 12.59 32.78 -0.39
N CYS A 81 12.87 31.86 0.51
CA CYS A 81 12.42 31.90 1.88
C CYS A 81 13.12 33.05 2.65
N THR A 82 12.35 33.79 3.45
CA THR A 82 12.92 34.77 4.39
C THR A 82 13.70 34.08 5.50
N GLU A 83 14.64 34.76 6.15
CA GLU A 83 15.46 34.18 7.24
C GLU A 83 14.62 33.51 8.33
N THR A 84 13.47 34.09 8.67
CA THR A 84 12.55 33.53 9.68
C THR A 84 11.77 32.31 9.19
N GLN A 85 11.61 32.14 7.88
CA GLN A 85 10.93 30.99 7.27
C GLN A 85 11.89 29.85 6.96
N GLN A 86 13.18 30.15 6.72
CA GLN A 86 14.20 29.17 6.36
C GLN A 86 14.33 28.06 7.40
N ASP A 87 14.40 28.42 8.70
CA ASP A 87 14.56 27.44 9.77
C ASP A 87 13.40 26.45 9.85
N VAL A 88 12.16 26.94 9.71
CA VAL A 88 10.96 26.10 9.77
C VAL A 88 10.80 25.26 8.50
N ASN A 89 10.99 25.87 7.34
CA ASN A 89 10.82 25.20 6.05
C ASN A 89 11.89 24.13 5.83
N HIS A 90 13.14 24.43 6.15
CA HIS A 90 14.23 23.46 6.04
C HIS A 90 14.12 22.33 7.10
N PHE A 91 13.58 22.63 8.28
CA PHE A 91 13.31 21.59 9.27
C PHE A 91 12.24 20.60 8.79
N ASN A 92 11.20 21.10 8.11
CA ASN A 92 10.11 20.27 7.57
C ASN A 92 10.42 19.67 6.19
N GLY A 93 11.54 20.03 5.56
CA GLY A 93 11.90 19.57 4.21
C GLY A 93 11.08 20.19 3.08
N HIS A 94 10.30 21.25 3.37
CA HIS A 94 9.38 21.91 2.43
C HIS A 94 9.70 23.38 2.27
N CYS A 95 10.58 23.68 1.33
CA CYS A 95 10.73 25.03 0.81
C CYS A 95 10.05 25.08 -0.56
N SER A 96 8.81 25.57 -0.63
CA SER A 96 7.96 25.52 -1.85
C SER A 96 8.54 26.32 -3.00
N ASP A 97 9.31 27.37 -2.68
CA ASP A 97 9.94 28.25 -3.66
C ASP A 97 11.46 28.03 -3.64
N SER A 98 11.88 26.82 -3.99
CA SER A 98 13.29 26.43 -4.08
C SER A 98 13.58 25.75 -5.43
N GLU A 99 14.81 25.93 -5.90
CA GLU A 99 15.37 25.16 -7.00
C GLU A 99 16.57 24.38 -6.51
N GLU A 100 16.65 23.12 -6.90
CA GLU A 100 17.67 22.20 -6.45
C GLU A 100 18.31 21.41 -7.57
N LEU A 101 19.57 21.04 -7.38
CA LEU A 101 20.27 20.12 -8.26
C LEU A 101 20.95 19.03 -7.43
N LEU A 102 20.59 17.78 -7.70
CA LEU A 102 21.26 16.60 -7.17
C LEU A 102 22.41 16.18 -8.08
N PHE A 103 23.55 15.84 -7.47
CA PHE A 103 24.71 15.33 -8.19
C PHE A 103 25.54 14.38 -7.33
N ILE A 104 26.41 13.62 -7.99
CA ILE A 104 27.36 12.72 -7.33
C ILE A 104 28.72 13.34 -7.38
N ALA A 105 29.37 13.42 -6.23
CA ALA A 105 30.72 13.95 -6.11
C ALA A 105 31.48 13.32 -4.93
N LYS A 106 32.80 13.57 -4.89
CA LYS A 106 33.72 13.27 -3.80
C LYS A 106 34.68 14.43 -3.55
N ASN A 107 35.52 14.32 -2.54
CA ASN A 107 36.42 15.41 -2.08
C ASN A 107 37.46 15.90 -3.10
N THR A 108 37.63 15.22 -4.24
CA THR A 108 38.59 15.62 -5.28
C THR A 108 37.91 16.21 -6.52
N ASP A 109 36.60 16.42 -6.46
CA ASP A 109 35.82 16.72 -7.66
C ASP A 109 35.63 18.21 -7.85
N THR A 110 35.62 18.59 -9.13
CA THR A 110 35.21 19.91 -9.57
C THR A 110 33.87 19.82 -10.27
N LEU A 111 33.00 20.78 -9.98
CA LEU A 111 31.70 20.87 -10.59
C LEU A 111 31.41 22.32 -10.97
N LYS A 112 30.99 22.52 -12.22
CA LYS A 112 30.57 23.84 -12.73
C LYS A 112 29.15 23.74 -13.23
N LEU A 113 28.33 24.63 -12.75
CA LEU A 113 26.97 24.88 -13.24
C LEU A 113 27.03 25.95 -14.33
N PRO A 114 26.88 25.60 -15.62
CA PRO A 114 27.07 26.53 -16.73
C PRO A 114 25.87 27.48 -16.92
N PHE A 115 24.86 27.43 -16.04
CA PHE A 115 23.62 28.18 -16.14
C PHE A 115 23.17 28.67 -14.76
N SER A 116 22.32 29.69 -14.75
CA SER A 116 21.71 30.16 -13.51
C SER A 116 20.49 29.29 -13.13
N PHE A 117 20.33 29.05 -11.84
CA PHE A 117 19.10 28.44 -11.31
C PHE A 117 17.88 29.26 -11.71
N GLY A 118 16.81 28.58 -12.11
CA GLY A 118 15.53 29.18 -12.47
C GLY A 118 15.20 29.22 -13.97
N ASN A 119 16.19 29.14 -14.85
CA ASN A 119 15.94 29.30 -16.29
C ASN A 119 16.08 28.04 -17.14
N GLN A 120 16.52 26.89 -16.57
CA GLN A 120 16.66 25.67 -17.37
C GLN A 120 16.57 24.41 -16.54
N VAL A 121 15.53 23.68 -16.80
CA VAL A 121 15.36 22.29 -16.41
C VAL A 121 16.28 21.46 -17.31
N PHE A 122 17.25 20.72 -16.72
CA PHE A 122 18.04 19.65 -17.41
C PHE A 122 19.32 20.05 -18.16
N CYS A 123 20.05 21.04 -17.72
CA CYS A 123 21.37 21.24 -18.26
C CYS A 123 22.43 20.32 -17.63
N LYS A 124 23.27 19.73 -18.48
CA LYS A 124 24.41 18.93 -18.06
C LYS A 124 25.39 19.79 -17.27
N VAL A 125 25.74 19.37 -16.04
CA VAL A 125 26.82 20.00 -15.28
C VAL A 125 28.18 19.54 -15.82
N GLU A 126 29.15 20.49 -15.84
CA GLU A 126 30.53 20.18 -16.16
C GLU A 126 31.24 19.64 -14.89
N SER A 127 31.84 18.47 -14.97
CA SER A 127 32.55 17.85 -13.85
C SER A 127 33.65 16.91 -14.35
N ASN A 128 34.71 16.79 -13.55
CA ASN A 128 35.72 15.74 -13.72
C ASN A 128 35.22 14.37 -13.26
N ASN A 129 34.09 14.30 -12.52
CA ASN A 129 33.45 13.05 -12.13
C ASN A 129 32.42 12.62 -13.20
N PRO A 130 32.63 11.49 -13.90
CA PRO A 130 31.70 11.04 -14.94
C PRO A 130 30.31 10.67 -14.42
N ARG A 131 30.16 10.49 -13.09
CA ARG A 131 28.90 10.15 -12.44
C ARG A 131 28.10 11.36 -11.97
N ALA A 132 28.66 12.56 -12.02
CA ALA A 132 28.01 13.78 -11.54
C ALA A 132 26.60 14.01 -12.15
N ASN A 133 26.40 13.61 -13.40
CA ASN A 133 25.14 13.80 -14.13
C ASN A 133 24.17 12.60 -14.07
N ALA A 134 24.38 11.62 -13.21
CA ALA A 134 23.58 10.40 -13.21
C ALA A 134 22.10 10.66 -12.98
N PHE A 135 21.74 11.59 -12.10
CA PHE A 135 20.35 11.91 -11.77
C PHE A 135 19.57 12.56 -12.90
N LEU A 136 20.22 13.37 -13.74
CA LEU A 136 19.55 14.07 -14.85
C LEU A 136 18.84 13.10 -15.81
N LYS A 137 19.51 11.99 -16.16
CA LYS A 137 18.89 10.99 -17.03
C LYS A 137 17.84 10.16 -16.32
N ILE A 138 18.03 9.88 -15.03
CA ILE A 138 17.02 9.20 -14.20
C ILE A 138 15.74 10.04 -14.17
N ASP A 139 15.84 11.34 -13.94
CA ASP A 139 14.68 12.24 -13.92
C ASP A 139 14.00 12.37 -15.28
N SER A 140 14.78 12.40 -16.37
CA SER A 140 14.23 12.32 -17.73
C SER A 140 13.40 11.04 -17.91
N LEU A 141 13.93 9.87 -17.52
CA LEU A 141 13.22 8.60 -17.64
C LEU A 141 11.96 8.53 -16.76
N LYS A 142 12.03 9.10 -15.55
CA LYS A 142 10.84 9.21 -14.68
C LYS A 142 9.76 10.10 -15.32
N ASN A 143 10.14 11.20 -15.96
CA ASN A 143 9.20 12.07 -16.66
C ASN A 143 8.58 11.38 -17.88
N ASP A 144 9.37 10.67 -18.69
CA ASP A 144 8.86 9.87 -19.81
C ASP A 144 7.87 8.80 -19.31
N MET A 145 8.17 8.16 -18.19
CA MET A 145 7.28 7.22 -17.54
C MET A 145 5.96 7.89 -17.11
N ARG A 146 6.02 9.03 -16.40
CA ARG A 146 4.81 9.77 -15.97
C ARG A 146 3.94 10.16 -17.16
N PHE A 147 4.55 10.64 -18.25
CA PHE A 147 3.83 10.98 -19.47
C PHE A 147 3.12 9.75 -20.06
N ALA A 148 3.81 8.61 -20.17
CA ALA A 148 3.23 7.37 -20.67
C ALA A 148 2.05 6.87 -19.82
N TYR A 149 2.06 7.12 -18.50
CA TYR A 149 0.94 6.75 -17.62
C TYR A 149 -0.28 7.65 -17.79
N GLY A 150 -0.12 8.90 -18.23
CA GLY A 150 -1.24 9.79 -18.53
C GLY A 150 -2.16 9.28 -19.65
N GLU A 151 -1.66 8.38 -20.50
CA GLU A 151 -2.40 7.81 -21.63
C GLU A 151 -3.03 6.43 -21.33
N VAL A 152 -2.77 5.86 -20.15
CA VAL A 152 -3.22 4.49 -19.81
C VAL A 152 -4.70 4.46 -19.44
N ARG A 153 -5.51 3.75 -20.24
CA ARG A 153 -6.96 3.64 -20.05
C ARG A 153 -7.44 2.28 -19.54
N SER A 154 -6.58 1.25 -19.50
CA SER A 154 -6.96 -0.09 -19.05
C SER A 154 -5.96 -0.69 -18.07
N GLU A 155 -6.43 -1.58 -17.21
CA GLU A 155 -5.59 -2.29 -16.24
C GLU A 155 -4.53 -3.18 -16.92
N ALA A 156 -4.87 -3.81 -18.04
CA ALA A 156 -3.92 -4.62 -18.81
C ALA A 156 -2.77 -3.76 -19.35
N ASN A 157 -3.08 -2.57 -19.89
CA ASN A 157 -2.06 -1.63 -20.32
C ASN A 157 -1.21 -1.11 -19.16
N ARG A 158 -1.81 -0.93 -17.97
CA ARG A 158 -1.06 -0.54 -16.76
C ARG A 158 -0.01 -1.59 -16.40
N LYS A 159 -0.36 -2.88 -16.38
CA LYS A 159 0.58 -3.97 -16.10
C LYS A 159 1.73 -4.03 -17.10
N LEU A 160 1.44 -3.88 -18.39
CA LEU A 160 2.48 -3.84 -19.44
C LEU A 160 3.41 -2.64 -19.28
N ASN A 161 2.86 -1.46 -18.99
CA ASN A 161 3.65 -0.25 -18.76
C ASN A 161 4.50 -0.38 -17.48
N ASN A 162 3.95 -0.91 -16.39
CA ASN A 162 4.72 -1.18 -15.17
C ASN A 162 5.93 -2.04 -15.50
N LYS A 163 5.73 -3.20 -16.13
CA LYS A 163 6.84 -4.08 -16.52
C LYS A 163 7.88 -3.37 -17.38
N LYS A 164 7.44 -2.67 -18.43
CA LYS A 164 8.33 -1.93 -19.33
C LYS A 164 9.18 -0.92 -18.58
N TRP A 165 8.55 -0.07 -17.77
CA TRP A 165 9.24 1.05 -17.14
C TRP A 165 10.10 0.63 -15.96
N PHE A 166 9.68 -0.37 -15.19
CA PHE A 166 10.54 -0.98 -14.15
C PHE A 166 11.81 -1.52 -14.79
N THR A 167 11.68 -2.37 -15.81
CA THR A 167 12.83 -2.91 -16.53
C THR A 167 13.72 -1.78 -17.11
N THR A 168 13.12 -0.78 -17.75
CA THR A 168 13.90 0.34 -18.35
C THR A 168 14.71 1.10 -17.30
N LEU A 169 14.13 1.41 -16.14
CA LEU A 169 14.81 2.12 -15.07
C LEU A 169 15.87 1.25 -14.39
N GLN A 170 15.58 0.00 -14.13
CA GLN A 170 16.51 -0.96 -13.51
C GLN A 170 17.71 -1.26 -14.42
N ASP A 171 17.47 -1.48 -15.71
CA ASP A 171 18.54 -1.72 -16.70
C ASP A 171 19.44 -0.48 -16.82
N TYR A 172 18.84 0.72 -16.85
CA TYR A 172 19.60 1.96 -16.88
C TYR A 172 20.44 2.12 -15.60
N GLY A 173 19.86 1.88 -14.42
CA GLY A 173 20.58 1.95 -13.15
C GLY A 173 21.78 1.02 -13.12
N THR A 174 21.57 -0.23 -13.51
CA THR A 174 22.65 -1.23 -13.57
C THR A 174 23.75 -0.82 -14.56
N ALA A 175 23.37 -0.29 -15.73
CA ALA A 175 24.33 0.17 -16.75
C ALA A 175 25.15 1.39 -16.31
N LEU A 176 24.64 2.23 -15.40
CA LEU A 176 25.38 3.33 -14.82
C LEU A 176 26.62 2.87 -14.06
N ASN A 177 26.59 1.66 -13.49
CA ASN A 177 27.64 1.14 -12.61
C ASN A 177 27.99 2.12 -11.47
N GLU A 178 26.95 2.74 -10.89
CA GLU A 178 27.03 3.64 -9.74
C GLU A 178 25.83 3.35 -8.81
N PRO A 179 25.98 2.47 -7.82
CA PRO A 179 24.86 1.96 -7.05
C PRO A 179 24.15 3.04 -6.20
N ILE A 180 24.82 4.14 -5.83
CA ILE A 180 24.11 5.24 -5.14
C ILE A 180 23.12 5.98 -6.06
N ALA A 181 23.36 6.03 -7.37
CA ALA A 181 22.39 6.55 -8.32
C ALA A 181 21.19 5.60 -8.48
N GLU A 182 21.43 4.29 -8.38
CA GLU A 182 20.34 3.29 -8.43
C GLU A 182 19.38 3.43 -7.26
N LEU A 183 19.83 3.94 -6.10
CA LEU A 183 18.95 4.21 -4.96
C LEU A 183 17.85 5.23 -5.29
N ALA A 184 18.08 6.18 -6.19
CA ALA A 184 17.03 7.10 -6.64
C ALA A 184 15.96 6.38 -7.47
N ILE A 185 16.34 5.38 -8.24
CA ILE A 185 15.42 4.51 -8.98
C ILE A 185 14.62 3.64 -8.00
N TYR A 186 15.32 2.98 -7.08
CA TYR A 186 14.69 2.16 -6.04
C TYR A 186 13.70 2.97 -5.21
N ALA A 187 14.11 4.15 -4.71
CA ALA A 187 13.25 5.02 -3.92
C ALA A 187 11.97 5.41 -4.67
N TYR A 188 12.06 5.68 -5.96
CA TYR A 188 10.91 6.02 -6.80
C TYR A 188 9.97 4.83 -7.05
N LEU A 189 10.52 3.65 -7.39
CA LEU A 189 9.73 2.47 -7.71
C LEU A 189 9.07 1.83 -6.49
N SER A 190 9.73 1.90 -5.32
CA SER A 190 9.28 1.29 -4.06
C SER A 190 8.54 2.26 -3.14
N ASP A 191 8.20 3.47 -3.61
CA ASP A 191 7.48 4.45 -2.80
C ASP A 191 6.11 3.93 -2.39
N ARG A 192 5.90 3.81 -1.07
CA ARG A 192 4.66 3.28 -0.48
C ARG A 192 3.43 4.17 -0.70
N SER A 193 3.63 5.44 -0.99
CA SER A 193 2.55 6.39 -1.31
C SER A 193 2.13 6.33 -2.78
N SER A 194 2.90 5.64 -3.63
CA SER A 194 2.69 5.57 -5.07
C SER A 194 1.87 4.36 -5.48
N ASP A 195 1.06 4.51 -6.53
CA ASP A 195 0.37 3.39 -7.22
C ASP A 195 1.34 2.33 -7.75
N LEU A 196 2.63 2.67 -7.90
CA LEU A 196 3.67 1.73 -8.34
C LEU A 196 4.04 0.70 -7.28
N HIS A 197 3.78 1.00 -6.00
CA HIS A 197 4.17 0.13 -4.89
C HIS A 197 3.60 -1.28 -5.00
N SER A 198 2.36 -1.43 -5.46
CA SER A 198 1.75 -2.75 -5.66
C SER A 198 2.51 -3.61 -6.67
N TYR A 199 3.00 -2.97 -7.74
CA TYR A 199 3.81 -3.67 -8.74
C TYR A 199 5.23 -3.94 -8.23
N TYR A 200 5.84 -3.00 -7.48
CA TYR A 200 7.13 -3.22 -6.83
C TYR A 200 7.12 -4.47 -5.95
N VAL A 201 6.07 -4.65 -5.15
CA VAL A 201 5.90 -5.83 -4.27
C VAL A 201 5.81 -7.13 -5.08
N GLU A 202 5.15 -7.11 -6.25
CA GLU A 202 5.09 -8.25 -7.16
C GLU A 202 6.45 -8.52 -7.83
N ASP A 203 7.13 -7.47 -8.31
CA ASP A 203 8.44 -7.54 -8.96
C ASP A 203 9.52 -8.06 -7.99
N LEU A 204 9.49 -7.60 -6.73
CA LEU A 204 10.44 -7.99 -5.69
C LEU A 204 10.51 -9.51 -5.45
N LYS A 205 9.42 -10.25 -5.70
CA LYS A 205 9.35 -11.69 -5.47
C LYS A 205 10.33 -12.48 -6.33
N ASN A 206 10.49 -12.09 -7.57
CA ASN A 206 11.19 -12.89 -8.57
C ASN A 206 12.31 -12.15 -9.31
N ASN A 207 12.48 -10.86 -9.09
CA ASN A 207 13.45 -10.05 -9.80
C ASN A 207 14.78 -10.00 -9.04
N PRO A 208 15.90 -10.51 -9.61
CA PRO A 208 17.21 -10.52 -8.97
C PRO A 208 17.85 -9.12 -8.88
N TYR A 209 17.28 -8.10 -9.52
CA TYR A 209 17.80 -6.74 -9.53
C TYR A 209 18.07 -6.21 -8.13
N TYR A 210 17.15 -6.44 -7.19
CA TYR A 210 17.24 -5.93 -5.82
C TYR A 210 18.38 -6.54 -5.01
N ASP A 211 18.65 -7.84 -5.18
CA ASP A 211 19.82 -8.48 -4.58
C ASP A 211 21.10 -8.02 -5.23
N GLY A 212 21.10 -7.87 -6.55
CA GLY A 212 22.23 -7.32 -7.27
C GLY A 212 22.58 -5.90 -6.83
N LEU A 213 21.59 -5.02 -6.60
CA LEU A 213 21.82 -3.69 -6.06
C LEU A 213 22.41 -3.75 -4.65
N LYS A 214 21.89 -4.65 -3.79
CA LYS A 214 22.46 -4.87 -2.45
C LYS A 214 23.95 -5.23 -2.52
N GLU A 215 24.32 -6.19 -3.37
CA GLU A 215 25.71 -6.63 -3.53
C GLU A 215 26.62 -5.51 -4.05
N ARG A 216 26.14 -4.72 -5.01
CA ARG A 216 26.88 -3.57 -5.54
C ARG A 216 27.09 -2.49 -4.47
N LEU A 217 26.08 -2.21 -3.66
CA LEU A 217 26.18 -1.27 -2.53
C LEU A 217 27.16 -1.77 -1.46
N GLU A 218 27.06 -3.04 -1.07
CA GLU A 218 27.97 -3.64 -0.08
C GLU A 218 29.42 -3.68 -0.57
N THR A 219 29.63 -3.81 -1.87
CA THR A 219 30.98 -3.81 -2.46
C THR A 219 31.55 -2.41 -2.57
N ALA A 220 30.77 -1.43 -3.06
CA ALA A 220 31.28 -0.10 -3.34
C ALA A 220 31.22 0.84 -2.12
N TYR A 221 30.21 0.66 -1.25
CA TYR A 221 29.91 1.56 -0.12
C TYR A 221 29.51 0.80 1.15
N PRO A 222 30.37 -0.11 1.68
CA PRO A 222 30.01 -1.00 2.78
C PRO A 222 29.62 -0.27 4.07
N ASN A 223 30.20 0.89 4.32
CA ASN A 223 30.03 1.67 5.56
C ASN A 223 29.08 2.87 5.40
N ALA A 224 28.45 3.04 4.25
CA ALA A 224 27.57 4.15 4.02
C ALA A 224 26.20 3.96 4.69
N PRO A 225 25.58 5.02 5.28
CA PRO A 225 24.28 4.93 5.93
C PRO A 225 23.19 4.34 5.01
N TYR A 226 23.15 4.75 3.77
CA TYR A 226 22.17 4.29 2.79
C TYR A 226 22.33 2.81 2.41
N THR A 227 23.53 2.21 2.53
CA THR A 227 23.70 0.76 2.34
C THR A 227 23.01 -0.02 3.45
N THR A 228 23.17 0.42 4.70
CA THR A 228 22.46 -0.18 5.84
C THR A 228 20.96 0.03 5.74
N GLN A 229 20.50 1.24 5.36
CA GLN A 229 19.12 1.56 5.15
C GLN A 229 18.49 0.65 4.09
N TYR A 230 19.11 0.52 2.92
CA TYR A 230 18.62 -0.33 1.84
C TYR A 230 18.48 -1.79 2.26
N LYS A 231 19.50 -2.34 2.95
CA LYS A 231 19.45 -3.72 3.47
C LYS A 231 18.28 -3.94 4.41
N ASN A 232 18.06 -3.02 5.32
CA ASN A 232 16.99 -3.11 6.30
C ASN A 232 15.61 -3.00 5.64
N GLU A 233 15.43 -2.07 4.70
CA GLU A 233 14.18 -1.91 3.96
C GLU A 233 13.87 -3.15 3.11
N LEU A 234 14.87 -3.66 2.36
CA LEU A 234 14.70 -4.85 1.55
C LEU A 234 14.35 -6.09 2.39
N ALA A 235 14.98 -6.25 3.55
CA ALA A 235 14.68 -7.34 4.47
C ALA A 235 13.27 -7.22 5.06
N ALA A 236 12.84 -6.02 5.43
CA ALA A 236 11.49 -5.76 5.94
C ALA A 236 10.41 -6.03 4.88
N ASP A 237 10.61 -5.57 3.64
CA ASP A 237 9.65 -5.81 2.56
C ASP A 237 9.52 -7.30 2.23
N ARG A 238 10.62 -8.06 2.23
CA ARG A 238 10.62 -9.52 2.05
C ARG A 238 9.94 -10.25 3.21
N PHE A 239 10.16 -9.81 4.43
CA PHE A 239 9.49 -10.38 5.59
C PHE A 239 7.96 -10.20 5.49
N MET A 240 7.51 -9.00 5.11
CA MET A 240 6.07 -8.74 4.89
C MET A 240 5.49 -9.61 3.76
N LEU A 241 6.24 -9.86 2.69
CA LEU A 241 5.83 -10.76 1.61
C LEU A 241 5.67 -12.20 2.10
N ALA A 242 6.63 -12.72 2.86
CA ALA A 242 6.60 -14.07 3.39
C ALA A 242 5.40 -14.28 4.35
N THR A 243 5.14 -13.32 5.23
CA THR A 243 3.99 -13.38 6.15
C THR A 243 2.64 -13.30 5.43
N ALA A 244 2.53 -12.50 4.37
CA ALA A 244 1.31 -12.40 3.56
C ALA A 244 1.03 -13.66 2.73
N GLU A 245 2.05 -14.45 2.40
CA GLU A 245 1.89 -15.75 1.73
C GLU A 245 1.49 -16.86 2.72
N ASP A 246 2.02 -16.83 3.94
CA ASP A 246 1.63 -17.75 5.01
C ASP A 246 0.16 -17.56 5.44
N ASP A 247 -0.32 -16.33 5.51
CA ASP A 247 -1.73 -16.04 5.81
C ASP A 247 -2.69 -16.58 4.74
N LYS A 248 -2.31 -16.55 3.46
CA LYS A 248 -3.12 -17.12 2.36
C LYS A 248 -3.18 -18.64 2.39
N ASN A 249 -2.18 -19.29 2.93
CA ASN A 249 -2.09 -20.74 3.08
C ASN A 249 -2.56 -21.24 4.43
N SER A 250 -3.15 -20.38 5.25
CA SER A 250 -3.58 -20.76 6.59
C SER A 250 -4.61 -21.89 6.52
N SER A 251 -4.21 -23.08 6.93
CA SER A 251 -5.10 -24.23 7.15
C SER A 251 -6.29 -23.89 8.05
N PHE A 252 -6.17 -22.82 8.83
CA PHE A 252 -7.22 -22.30 9.71
C PHE A 252 -8.51 -21.96 8.96
N ASP A 253 -8.43 -21.34 7.79
CA ASP A 253 -9.62 -21.01 6.98
C ASP A 253 -10.32 -22.27 6.46
N ILE A 254 -9.56 -23.33 6.17
CA ILE A 254 -10.10 -24.63 5.77
C ILE A 254 -10.80 -25.30 6.96
N TYR A 255 -10.20 -25.30 8.13
CA TYR A 255 -10.83 -25.84 9.34
C TYR A 255 -12.07 -25.05 9.77
N LEU A 256 -12.00 -23.72 9.72
CA LEU A 256 -13.13 -22.85 10.06
C LEU A 256 -14.31 -23.09 9.10
N SER A 257 -14.06 -23.14 7.79
CA SER A 257 -15.09 -23.43 6.79
C SER A 257 -15.69 -24.84 6.97
N GLY A 258 -14.88 -25.83 7.33
CA GLY A 258 -15.33 -27.18 7.66
C GLY A 258 -16.26 -27.21 8.88
N VAL A 259 -15.89 -26.54 9.97
CA VAL A 259 -16.72 -26.44 11.18
C VAL A 259 -18.04 -25.73 10.90
N LEU A 260 -18.02 -24.64 10.12
CA LEU A 260 -19.24 -23.92 9.72
C LEU A 260 -20.16 -24.80 8.86
N ALA A 261 -19.62 -25.56 7.92
CA ALA A 261 -20.40 -26.50 7.11
C ALA A 261 -21.05 -27.60 7.97
N ILE A 262 -20.31 -28.21 8.88
CA ILE A 262 -20.82 -29.21 9.82
C ILE A 262 -21.95 -28.63 10.68
N SER A 263 -21.75 -27.44 11.24
CA SER A 263 -22.77 -26.72 12.02
C SER A 263 -24.02 -26.43 11.21
N PHE A 264 -23.88 -26.03 9.96
CA PHE A 264 -25.00 -25.77 9.06
C PHE A 264 -25.81 -27.04 8.77
N PHE A 265 -25.16 -28.15 8.43
CA PHE A 265 -25.85 -29.44 8.18
C PHE A 265 -26.50 -30.00 9.44
N LEU A 266 -25.87 -29.82 10.61
CA LEU A 266 -26.45 -30.22 11.88
C LEU A 266 -27.77 -29.46 12.19
N ASN A 267 -27.76 -28.15 11.96
CA ASN A 267 -28.96 -27.32 12.12
C ASN A 267 -30.08 -27.75 11.15
N LEU A 268 -29.74 -27.99 9.87
CA LEU A 268 -30.70 -28.51 8.91
C LEU A 268 -31.29 -29.86 9.33
N PHE A 269 -30.44 -30.77 9.83
CA PHE A 269 -30.89 -32.05 10.31
C PHE A 269 -31.82 -31.94 11.54
N LEU A 270 -31.50 -31.05 12.48
CA LEU A 270 -32.37 -30.80 13.63
C LEU A 270 -33.72 -30.19 13.20
N LEU A 271 -33.73 -29.24 12.29
CA LEU A 271 -34.94 -28.67 11.72
C LEU A 271 -35.79 -29.74 11.01
N TYR A 272 -35.15 -30.60 10.21
CA TYR A 272 -35.83 -31.73 9.55
C TYR A 272 -36.44 -32.71 10.59
N ARG A 273 -35.71 -33.06 11.65
CA ARG A 273 -36.24 -33.92 12.72
C ARG A 273 -37.44 -33.30 13.44
N ILE A 274 -37.38 -31.99 13.76
CA ILE A 274 -38.48 -31.27 14.40
C ILE A 274 -39.70 -31.27 13.48
N TRP A 275 -39.49 -31.00 12.19
CA TRP A 275 -40.57 -30.99 11.20
C TRP A 275 -41.21 -32.37 11.03
N LYS A 276 -40.40 -33.42 10.89
CA LYS A 276 -40.91 -34.83 10.80
C LYS A 276 -41.68 -35.27 12.04
N ASN A 277 -41.17 -34.97 13.21
CA ASN A 277 -41.86 -35.34 14.47
C ASN A 277 -43.20 -34.60 14.61
N LYS A 278 -43.36 -33.41 14.10
CA LYS A 278 -44.56 -32.62 14.14
C LYS A 278 -45.65 -33.21 13.22
N HIS A 279 -45.25 -33.62 12.00
CA HIS A 279 -46.18 -34.28 11.06
C HIS A 279 -46.69 -35.61 11.57
N SER A 280 -45.82 -36.46 12.12
CA SER A 280 -46.21 -37.75 12.69
C SER A 280 -47.21 -37.62 13.85
N LYS A 281 -47.06 -36.58 14.67
CA LYS A 281 -47.96 -36.36 15.82
C LYS A 281 -49.39 -35.95 15.43
N SER A 282 -49.55 -35.18 14.35
CA SER A 282 -50.86 -34.76 13.89
C SER A 282 -51.66 -35.88 13.19
N GLU A 283 -51.00 -36.79 12.48
CA GLU A 283 -51.61 -37.98 11.90
C GLU A 283 -52.06 -38.96 12.96
N ASP A 284 -51.28 -39.23 13.99
CA ASP A 284 -51.62 -40.11 15.10
C ASP A 284 -52.87 -39.57 15.87
N LEU A 285 -52.99 -38.26 16.07
CA LEU A 285 -54.15 -37.63 16.67
C LEU A 285 -55.41 -37.78 15.83
N ARG A 286 -55.34 -37.71 14.51
CA ARG A 286 -56.49 -37.95 13.60
C ARG A 286 -56.96 -39.40 13.66
N CYS A 287 -56.06 -40.36 13.78
CA CYS A 287 -56.39 -41.78 13.88
C CYS A 287 -57.19 -42.15 15.14
N ARG A 288 -57.13 -41.35 16.23
CA ARG A 288 -57.94 -41.54 17.45
C ARG A 288 -59.38 -41.16 17.31
N LEU A 289 -59.74 -40.43 16.25
CA LEU A 289 -61.09 -39.98 16.01
C LEU A 289 -61.84 -40.93 15.08
N SER A 290 -63.15 -41.12 15.30
CA SER A 290 -64.00 -41.86 14.40
C SER A 290 -64.18 -41.10 13.06
N LYS A 291 -64.59 -41.78 12.00
CA LYS A 291 -64.78 -41.13 10.68
C LYS A 291 -65.72 -39.91 10.73
N GLN A 292 -66.78 -39.99 11.55
CA GLN A 292 -67.72 -38.88 11.73
C GLN A 292 -67.08 -37.71 12.52
N GLU A 293 -66.32 -38.01 13.54
CA GLU A 293 -65.60 -37.00 14.33
C GLU A 293 -64.50 -36.32 13.47
N GLN A 294 -63.83 -37.03 12.55
CA GLN A 294 -62.86 -36.45 11.62
C GLN A 294 -63.52 -35.44 10.69
N VAL A 295 -64.71 -35.77 10.15
CA VAL A 295 -65.45 -34.82 9.29
C VAL A 295 -65.89 -33.57 10.07
N VAL A 296 -66.36 -33.73 11.30
CA VAL A 296 -66.72 -32.61 12.17
C VAL A 296 -65.48 -31.77 12.51
N LEU A 297 -64.33 -32.42 12.79
CA LEU A 297 -63.05 -31.73 13.04
C LEU A 297 -62.65 -30.87 11.84
N GLU A 298 -62.77 -31.36 10.59
CA GLU A 298 -62.43 -30.57 9.39
C GLU A 298 -63.26 -29.31 9.29
N HIS A 299 -64.52 -29.37 9.59
CA HIS A 299 -65.38 -28.16 9.60
C HIS A 299 -65.04 -27.23 10.78
N LEU A 300 -64.62 -27.78 11.94
CA LEU A 300 -64.14 -27.00 13.07
C LEU A 300 -62.85 -26.22 12.69
N LEU A 301 -61.91 -26.87 11.99
CA LEU A 301 -60.70 -26.24 11.52
C LEU A 301 -60.93 -25.10 10.50
N GLN A 302 -62.06 -25.15 9.77
CA GLN A 302 -62.50 -24.10 8.81
C GLN A 302 -63.29 -22.97 9.48
N ASP A 303 -63.35 -22.86 10.77
CA ASP A 303 -64.05 -21.83 11.55
C ASP A 303 -65.59 -21.83 11.44
N LYS A 304 -66.21 -22.89 10.92
CA LYS A 304 -67.64 -22.97 10.80
C LYS A 304 -68.29 -23.08 12.21
N SER A 305 -69.36 -22.32 12.43
CA SER A 305 -70.14 -22.45 13.68
C SER A 305 -70.80 -23.82 13.81
N ASN A 306 -71.11 -24.24 15.03
CA ASN A 306 -71.83 -25.52 15.24
C ASN A 306 -73.17 -25.58 14.48
N LYS A 307 -73.81 -24.43 14.16
CA LYS A 307 -75.00 -24.34 13.38
C LYS A 307 -74.72 -24.63 11.93
N ASP A 308 -73.67 -24.03 11.38
CA ASP A 308 -73.26 -24.20 9.96
C ASP A 308 -72.80 -25.63 9.70
N ILE A 309 -72.08 -26.25 10.71
CA ILE A 309 -71.67 -27.66 10.64
C ILE A 309 -72.90 -28.57 10.64
N ALA A 310 -73.86 -28.29 11.51
CA ALA A 310 -75.10 -29.05 11.59
C ALA A 310 -75.94 -28.99 10.26
N GLU A 311 -76.03 -27.81 9.65
CA GLU A 311 -76.68 -27.62 8.36
C GLU A 311 -75.92 -28.32 7.24
N SER A 312 -74.59 -28.23 7.18
CA SER A 312 -73.79 -28.88 6.15
C SER A 312 -73.76 -30.39 6.22
N LEU A 313 -73.94 -30.96 7.39
CA LEU A 313 -73.88 -32.42 7.62
C LEU A 313 -75.33 -33.01 7.79
N PHE A 314 -76.38 -32.21 7.69
CA PHE A 314 -77.76 -32.65 7.91
C PHE A 314 -78.01 -33.27 9.27
N LEU A 315 -77.38 -32.73 10.32
CA LEU A 315 -77.49 -33.22 11.70
C LEU A 315 -78.03 -32.12 12.62
N SER A 316 -78.47 -32.53 13.82
CA SER A 316 -78.91 -31.54 14.79
C SER A 316 -77.75 -30.79 15.40
N VAL A 317 -77.95 -29.52 15.81
CA VAL A 317 -76.93 -28.73 16.51
C VAL A 317 -76.45 -29.42 17.82
N SER A 318 -77.41 -30.15 18.50
CA SER A 318 -77.01 -30.92 19.70
C SER A 318 -76.13 -32.09 19.40
N THR A 319 -76.35 -32.77 18.25
CA THR A 319 -75.48 -33.86 17.79
C THR A 319 -74.04 -33.37 17.51
N ILE A 320 -73.91 -32.20 16.84
CA ILE A 320 -72.62 -31.58 16.58
C ILE A 320 -71.91 -31.15 17.86
N LYS A 321 -72.64 -30.61 18.86
CA LYS A 321 -72.04 -30.33 20.19
C LYS A 321 -71.52 -31.58 20.87
N THR A 322 -72.23 -32.71 20.76
CA THR A 322 -71.77 -33.97 21.31
C THR A 322 -70.52 -34.48 20.63
N HIS A 323 -70.46 -34.44 19.26
CA HIS A 323 -69.22 -34.80 18.54
C HIS A 323 -68.10 -33.86 18.86
N THR A 324 -68.30 -32.57 18.97
CA THR A 324 -67.28 -31.59 19.34
C THR A 324 -66.70 -31.86 20.73
N ASN A 325 -67.56 -32.15 21.72
CA ASN A 325 -67.12 -32.51 23.06
C ASN A 325 -66.32 -33.83 23.10
N ASN A 326 -66.72 -34.82 22.30
CA ASN A 326 -65.99 -36.08 22.17
C ASN A 326 -64.64 -35.88 21.50
N ILE A 327 -64.55 -35.02 20.46
CA ILE A 327 -63.32 -34.62 19.81
C ILE A 327 -62.39 -33.99 20.82
N TYR A 328 -62.87 -33.02 21.63
CA TYR A 328 -62.04 -32.35 22.65
C TYR A 328 -61.51 -33.33 23.70
N LYS A 329 -62.36 -34.25 24.17
CA LYS A 329 -61.93 -35.30 25.08
C LYS A 329 -60.86 -36.24 24.52
N LYS A 330 -61.02 -36.66 23.24
CA LYS A 330 -60.06 -37.60 22.61
C LYS A 330 -58.77 -36.93 22.22
N LEU A 331 -58.79 -35.61 21.95
CA LEU A 331 -57.61 -34.78 21.64
C LEU A 331 -56.99 -34.22 22.91
N GLU A 332 -57.59 -34.36 24.07
CA GLU A 332 -57.14 -33.83 25.37
C GLU A 332 -57.02 -32.29 25.33
N VAL A 333 -57.98 -31.60 24.71
CA VAL A 333 -58.05 -30.13 24.57
C VAL A 333 -59.31 -29.59 25.25
N GLN A 334 -59.25 -28.32 25.69
CA GLN A 334 -60.38 -27.70 26.40
C GLN A 334 -61.15 -26.68 25.54
N SER A 335 -60.53 -26.24 24.42
CA SER A 335 -61.11 -25.21 23.58
C SER A 335 -60.94 -25.50 22.09
N ARG A 336 -61.74 -24.78 21.27
CA ARG A 336 -61.64 -24.84 19.81
C ARG A 336 -60.28 -24.35 19.30
N ASP A 337 -59.78 -23.29 19.88
CA ASP A 337 -58.49 -22.70 19.50
C ASP A 337 -57.33 -23.64 19.83
N GLU A 338 -57.43 -24.33 20.93
CA GLU A 338 -56.46 -25.34 21.33
C GLU A 338 -56.50 -26.54 20.37
N ALA A 339 -57.68 -27.04 19.99
CA ALA A 339 -57.82 -28.09 18.98
C ALA A 339 -57.21 -27.65 17.64
N LYS A 340 -57.44 -26.40 17.21
CA LYS A 340 -56.82 -25.84 15.99
C LYS A 340 -55.30 -25.81 16.05
N SER A 341 -54.73 -25.40 17.16
CA SER A 341 -53.27 -25.31 17.30
C SER A 341 -52.52 -26.63 17.11
N LEU A 342 -53.26 -27.77 17.28
CA LEU A 342 -52.71 -29.11 17.06
C LEU A 342 -52.60 -29.48 15.56
N PHE A 343 -53.42 -28.87 14.69
CA PHE A 343 -53.57 -29.22 13.27
C PHE A 343 -53.25 -28.08 12.30
N ILE A 344 -53.41 -26.82 12.70
CA ILE A 344 -53.18 -25.63 11.89
C ILE A 344 -52.09 -24.80 12.57
N LYS A 345 -51.16 -24.35 11.78
CA LYS A 345 -50.15 -23.36 12.16
C LYS A 345 -50.40 -22.07 11.38
#